data_37190e1c6fed64635b784c96d352098b
#
_entry.id   37190e1c6fed64635b784c96d352098b
#
_cell.length_a   1.000
_cell.length_b   1.000
_cell.length_c   1.000
_cell.angle_alpha   90.00
_cell.angle_beta   90.00
_cell.angle_gamma   90.00
#
_symmetry.space_group_name_H-M   'P 1'
#
loop_
_entity.id
_entity.type
_entity.pdbx_description
1 polymer ?
#
loop_
_entity_poly.entity_id
_entity_poly.type
_entity_poly.pdbx_seq_one_letter_code
_entity_poly.pdbx_strand_id
1 'polypeptide(L)'
;MGGRVSLLLVLAFSALFGLIGAQMLRTTNEATDVYVDYFKKTKAHDLAVSGANIACNEIYLNTFWKNGYSNLSIDGGNVNVSVDSFGTNQRKLFSASNYDGYKDTVIVWLEPKNFAQYGNFYDKMAAWAATGDTFSGPFHTNDNLLCFGDPVFLGYTTTQKGVVLNDNKSHPEFHGGLQEGVYIPLEFDTSMIMAAARTGGRIFKDSSNKKIIDVKLDLNNDGSITYSQSVGGAPWSAPKTEQIADMAPNGVICVERGNVYLKGILNGRLSILALKMKTNGAGIIHIVDDVTYNTNPLKDPTSTDMLGIIAEDYVQVDYDPARGDLDVQASVYSQGDGILIENYQKYPTAYLMNLLGGIIGKRVLPTAEYYWDGKKYVPTNGYSYVHKYDERFNKMVPPFFPLTKFYRIVAWQE
;
A
#
# COMPACT_ATOMS: atom_id res chain seq x y z
N MET A 1 65.66 -43.98 -56.11
CA MET A 1 64.25 -44.10 -55.79
C MET A 1 63.75 -43.15 -54.66
N GLY A 2 64.66 -42.51 -53.88
CA GLY A 2 64.26 -41.65 -52.77
C GLY A 2 63.54 -40.33 -53.09
N GLY A 3 63.85 -39.67 -54.22
CA GLY A 3 63.24 -38.37 -54.47
C GLY A 3 61.73 -38.32 -54.82
N ARG A 4 61.18 -39.43 -55.34
CA ARG A 4 59.75 -39.52 -55.67
C ARG A 4 58.91 -39.74 -54.45
N VAL A 5 59.39 -40.48 -53.44
CA VAL A 5 58.72 -40.77 -52.18
C VAL A 5 58.63 -39.50 -51.31
N SER A 6 59.72 -38.74 -51.24
CA SER A 6 59.73 -37.45 -50.52
C SER A 6 58.83 -36.41 -51.14
N LEU A 7 58.68 -36.37 -52.45
CA LEU A 7 57.79 -35.48 -53.16
C LEU A 7 56.30 -35.82 -52.87
N LEU A 8 55.95 -37.10 -52.88
CA LEU A 8 54.60 -37.61 -52.52
C LEU A 8 54.27 -37.31 -51.09
N LEU A 9 55.25 -37.44 -50.21
CA LEU A 9 55.06 -37.16 -48.76
C LEU A 9 54.81 -35.67 -48.51
N VAL A 10 55.57 -34.79 -49.17
CA VAL A 10 55.37 -33.33 -49.14
C VAL A 10 54.00 -32.94 -49.70
N LEU A 11 53.58 -33.54 -50.81
CA LEU A 11 52.25 -33.29 -51.38
C LEU A 11 51.10 -33.76 -50.44
N ALA A 12 51.29 -34.97 -49.83
CA ALA A 12 50.31 -35.48 -48.89
C ALA A 12 50.20 -34.59 -47.65
N PHE A 13 51.30 -34.14 -47.05
CA PHE A 13 51.26 -33.19 -45.93
C PHE A 13 50.68 -31.85 -46.34
N SER A 14 51.04 -31.31 -47.50
CA SER A 14 50.47 -30.05 -48.01
C SER A 14 48.95 -30.17 -48.20
N ALA A 15 48.44 -31.28 -48.73
CA ALA A 15 47.01 -31.55 -48.86
C ALA A 15 46.33 -31.70 -47.49
N LEU A 16 46.98 -32.39 -46.55
CA LEU A 16 46.47 -32.54 -45.17
C LEU A 16 46.40 -31.18 -44.46
N PHE A 17 47.45 -30.38 -44.53
CA PHE A 17 47.44 -29.02 -43.95
C PHE A 17 46.41 -28.12 -44.65
N GLY A 18 46.21 -28.25 -45.95
CA GLY A 18 45.16 -27.53 -46.68
C GLY A 18 43.76 -27.91 -46.20
N LEU A 19 43.49 -29.21 -46.00
CA LEU A 19 42.22 -29.67 -45.44
C LEU A 19 42.00 -29.21 -43.97
N ILE A 20 43.03 -29.32 -43.12
CA ILE A 20 42.96 -28.81 -41.73
C ILE A 20 42.69 -27.29 -41.73
N GLY A 21 43.41 -26.53 -42.56
CA GLY A 21 43.24 -25.10 -42.67
C GLY A 21 41.81 -24.72 -43.13
N ALA A 22 41.28 -25.41 -44.14
CA ALA A 22 39.93 -25.22 -44.62
C ALA A 22 38.85 -25.55 -43.52
N GLN A 23 39.11 -26.63 -42.74
CA GLN A 23 38.23 -26.99 -41.66
C GLN A 23 38.29 -26.00 -40.49
N MET A 24 39.48 -25.53 -40.13
CA MET A 24 39.64 -24.47 -39.12
C MET A 24 38.92 -23.17 -39.53
N LEU A 25 39.07 -22.73 -40.79
CA LEU A 25 38.35 -21.56 -41.31
C LEU A 25 36.84 -21.74 -41.23
N ARG A 26 36.33 -22.92 -41.59
CA ARG A 26 34.89 -23.24 -41.49
C ARG A 26 34.41 -23.17 -40.03
N THR A 27 35.13 -23.84 -39.12
CA THR A 27 34.78 -23.82 -37.70
C THR A 27 34.86 -22.40 -37.10
N THR A 28 35.83 -21.58 -37.51
CA THR A 28 35.96 -20.19 -37.08
C THR A 28 34.77 -19.35 -37.56
N ASN A 29 34.36 -19.53 -38.84
CA ASN A 29 33.21 -18.81 -39.37
C ASN A 29 31.91 -19.24 -38.66
N GLU A 30 31.68 -20.56 -38.47
CA GLU A 30 30.52 -21.06 -37.71
C GLU A 30 30.52 -20.53 -36.26
N ALA A 31 31.67 -20.48 -35.60
CA ALA A 31 31.78 -19.92 -34.25
C ALA A 31 31.48 -18.39 -34.25
N THR A 32 31.93 -17.66 -35.29
CA THR A 32 31.63 -16.25 -35.42
C THR A 32 30.16 -15.99 -35.66
N ASP A 33 29.52 -16.78 -36.53
CA ASP A 33 28.08 -16.69 -36.79
C ASP A 33 27.24 -16.97 -35.54
N VAL A 34 27.61 -18.00 -34.78
CA VAL A 34 26.95 -18.31 -33.47
C VAL A 34 27.14 -17.17 -32.49
N TYR A 35 28.32 -16.57 -32.43
CA TYR A 35 28.57 -15.42 -31.57
C TYR A 35 27.72 -14.19 -31.97
N VAL A 36 27.66 -13.91 -33.28
CA VAL A 36 26.86 -12.79 -33.83
C VAL A 36 25.36 -13.00 -33.54
N ASP A 37 24.88 -14.23 -33.73
CA ASP A 37 23.48 -14.60 -33.41
C ASP A 37 23.17 -14.44 -31.93
N TYR A 38 24.06 -14.94 -31.08
CA TYR A 38 23.90 -14.77 -29.63
C TYR A 38 23.90 -13.28 -29.24
N PHE A 39 24.85 -12.50 -29.76
CA PHE A 39 24.90 -11.07 -29.51
C PHE A 39 23.60 -10.37 -29.93
N LYS A 40 23.05 -10.65 -31.12
CA LYS A 40 21.81 -10.04 -31.61
C LYS A 40 20.61 -10.42 -30.78
N LYS A 41 20.50 -11.70 -30.32
CA LYS A 41 19.45 -12.15 -29.43
C LYS A 41 19.53 -11.46 -28.08
N THR A 42 20.70 -11.43 -27.45
CA THR A 42 20.91 -10.72 -26.19
C THR A 42 20.57 -9.23 -26.32
N LYS A 43 20.97 -8.61 -27.41
CA LYS A 43 20.67 -7.21 -27.67
C LYS A 43 19.18 -6.95 -27.84
N ALA A 44 18.44 -7.82 -28.54
CA ALA A 44 17.00 -7.74 -28.64
C ALA A 44 16.34 -7.86 -27.25
N HIS A 45 16.81 -8.81 -26.43
CA HIS A 45 16.34 -8.97 -25.06
C HIS A 45 16.58 -7.71 -24.22
N ASP A 46 17.80 -7.17 -24.20
CA ASP A 46 18.16 -5.96 -23.44
C ASP A 46 17.29 -4.74 -23.87
N LEU A 47 16.96 -4.65 -25.14
CA LEU A 47 16.07 -3.61 -25.65
C LEU A 47 14.63 -3.78 -25.14
N ALA A 48 14.10 -5.02 -25.09
CA ALA A 48 12.78 -5.28 -24.55
C ALA A 48 12.71 -4.94 -23.04
N VAL A 49 13.74 -5.33 -22.27
CA VAL A 49 13.89 -4.96 -20.85
C VAL A 49 13.96 -3.45 -20.68
N SER A 50 14.75 -2.76 -21.52
CA SER A 50 14.88 -1.29 -21.47
C SER A 50 13.55 -0.59 -21.73
N GLY A 51 12.80 -1.04 -22.74
CA GLY A 51 11.46 -0.52 -23.02
C GLY A 51 10.48 -0.71 -21.88
N ALA A 52 10.49 -1.88 -21.24
CA ALA A 52 9.68 -2.17 -20.07
C ALA A 52 10.03 -1.23 -18.89
N ASN A 53 11.32 -1.04 -18.61
CA ASN A 53 11.79 -0.14 -17.56
C ASN A 53 11.41 1.33 -17.82
N ILE A 54 11.54 1.80 -19.05
CA ILE A 54 11.12 3.16 -19.44
C ILE A 54 9.62 3.32 -19.19
N ALA A 55 8.79 2.36 -19.59
CA ALA A 55 7.35 2.41 -19.38
C ALA A 55 6.95 2.33 -17.90
N CYS A 56 7.65 1.52 -17.10
CA CYS A 56 7.47 1.49 -15.64
C CYS A 56 7.77 2.85 -15.02
N ASN A 57 8.83 3.53 -15.48
CA ASN A 57 9.18 4.87 -15.02
C ASN A 57 8.12 5.91 -15.42
N GLU A 58 7.57 5.85 -16.63
CA GLU A 58 6.46 6.72 -17.05
C GLU A 58 5.22 6.54 -16.17
N ILE A 59 4.86 5.30 -15.84
CA ILE A 59 3.75 5.01 -14.92
C ILE A 59 4.06 5.49 -13.50
N TYR A 60 5.31 5.41 -13.07
CA TYR A 60 5.74 5.95 -11.77
C TYR A 60 5.58 7.47 -11.71
N LEU A 61 5.99 8.18 -12.76
CA LEU A 61 5.87 9.65 -12.86
C LEU A 61 4.43 10.10 -13.08
N ASN A 62 3.65 9.34 -13.85
CA ASN A 62 2.26 9.61 -14.15
C ASN A 62 1.44 8.33 -14.15
N THR A 63 0.76 8.07 -13.05
CA THR A 63 -0.04 6.86 -12.83
C THR A 63 -1.18 6.67 -13.84
N PHE A 64 -1.59 7.71 -14.56
CA PHE A 64 -2.58 7.67 -15.63
C PHE A 64 -1.99 7.40 -17.01
N TRP A 65 -0.66 7.33 -17.13
CA TRP A 65 0.00 7.09 -18.41
C TRP A 65 -0.38 5.71 -18.99
N LYS A 66 -0.89 5.71 -20.21
CA LYS A 66 -1.38 4.53 -20.95
C LYS A 66 -0.95 4.55 -22.42
N ASN A 67 -0.24 5.58 -22.84
CA ASN A 67 0.02 5.82 -24.26
C ASN A 67 0.90 4.76 -24.91
N GLY A 68 1.77 4.10 -24.11
CA GLY A 68 2.77 3.21 -24.66
C GLY A 68 3.80 3.96 -25.52
N TYR A 69 4.58 3.19 -26.24
CA TYR A 69 5.54 3.69 -27.23
C TYR A 69 5.40 2.91 -28.53
N SER A 70 5.38 3.60 -29.65
CA SER A 70 5.41 2.99 -30.97
C SER A 70 6.76 3.30 -31.63
N ASN A 71 7.48 2.24 -31.99
CA ASN A 71 8.76 2.32 -32.71
C ASN A 71 9.82 3.21 -32.00
N LEU A 72 9.91 3.10 -30.68
CA LEU A 72 10.92 3.82 -29.90
C LEU A 72 12.32 3.32 -30.29
N SER A 73 13.15 4.19 -30.80
CA SER A 73 14.52 3.83 -31.19
C SER A 73 15.44 3.86 -29.96
N ILE A 74 16.07 2.73 -29.65
CA ILE A 74 17.02 2.57 -28.56
C ILE A 74 18.20 1.78 -29.08
N ASP A 75 19.41 2.34 -28.98
CA ASP A 75 20.71 1.67 -29.22
C ASP A 75 20.74 0.80 -30.49
N GLY A 76 20.23 1.35 -31.59
CA GLY A 76 20.24 0.73 -32.94
C GLY A 76 19.09 -0.27 -33.18
N GLY A 77 18.19 -0.48 -32.24
CA GLY A 77 16.99 -1.27 -32.43
C GLY A 77 15.72 -0.47 -32.18
N ASN A 78 14.56 -1.12 -32.30
CA ASN A 78 13.26 -0.51 -32.12
C ASN A 78 12.46 -1.28 -31.05
N VAL A 79 11.72 -0.54 -30.22
CA VAL A 79 10.89 -1.09 -29.17
C VAL A 79 9.47 -0.56 -29.29
N ASN A 80 8.49 -1.45 -29.18
CA ASN A 80 7.08 -1.10 -29.05
C ASN A 80 6.62 -1.47 -27.65
N VAL A 81 5.98 -0.53 -26.96
CA VAL A 81 5.41 -0.78 -25.62
C VAL A 81 3.92 -0.52 -25.67
N SER A 82 3.13 -1.47 -25.18
CA SER A 82 1.71 -1.27 -24.93
C SER A 82 1.39 -1.45 -23.45
N VAL A 83 0.32 -0.77 -23.00
CA VAL A 83 -0.15 -0.78 -21.62
C VAL A 83 -1.62 -1.18 -21.60
N ASP A 84 -1.92 -2.38 -21.11
CA ASP A 84 -3.27 -2.84 -20.90
C ASP A 84 -3.68 -2.65 -19.45
N SER A 85 -4.92 -2.23 -19.21
CA SER A 85 -5.53 -2.18 -17.88
C SER A 85 -6.45 -3.39 -17.71
N PHE A 86 -6.32 -4.12 -16.61
CA PHE A 86 -7.18 -5.25 -16.29
C PHE A 86 -7.48 -5.27 -14.79
N GLY A 87 -8.51 -6.03 -14.40
CA GLY A 87 -8.93 -6.09 -13.01
C GLY A 87 -9.19 -4.72 -12.41
N THR A 88 -8.96 -4.62 -11.11
CA THR A 88 -9.16 -3.38 -10.36
C THR A 88 -7.86 -2.58 -10.33
N ASN A 89 -7.68 -1.70 -11.30
CA ASN A 89 -6.50 -0.82 -11.44
C ASN A 89 -5.15 -1.54 -11.69
N GLN A 90 -5.16 -2.80 -12.04
CA GLN A 90 -3.95 -3.51 -12.45
C GLN A 90 -3.56 -3.12 -13.87
N ARG A 91 -2.27 -3.22 -14.18
CA ARG A 91 -1.72 -2.93 -15.52
C ARG A 91 -0.79 -4.04 -15.96
N LYS A 92 -0.85 -4.31 -17.26
CA LYS A 92 0.05 -5.23 -17.93
C LYS A 92 0.79 -4.48 -19.01
N LEU A 93 2.10 -4.47 -18.91
CA LEU A 93 2.99 -3.90 -19.90
C LEU A 93 3.47 -5.01 -20.83
N PHE A 94 3.48 -4.72 -22.14
CA PHE A 94 4.12 -5.55 -23.14
C PHE A 94 5.21 -4.70 -23.80
N SER A 95 6.45 -5.10 -23.70
CA SER A 95 7.57 -4.46 -24.35
C SER A 95 8.17 -5.41 -25.38
N ALA A 96 7.93 -5.16 -26.65
CA ALA A 96 8.43 -5.95 -27.77
C ALA A 96 9.52 -5.23 -28.52
N SER A 97 10.68 -5.83 -28.65
CA SER A 97 11.86 -5.30 -29.35
C SER A 97 12.08 -5.92 -30.70
N ASN A 98 12.86 -5.23 -31.52
CA ASN A 98 13.42 -5.75 -32.76
C ASN A 98 14.81 -5.16 -32.96
N TYR A 99 15.83 -6.04 -33.03
CA TYR A 99 17.22 -5.69 -33.35
C TYR A 99 17.71 -6.54 -34.49
N ASP A 100 17.92 -5.93 -35.64
CA ASP A 100 18.42 -6.58 -36.85
C ASP A 100 17.67 -7.89 -37.22
N GLY A 101 16.32 -7.86 -37.09
CA GLY A 101 15.44 -8.98 -37.36
C GLY A 101 15.17 -9.93 -36.19
N TYR A 102 15.97 -9.86 -35.12
CA TYR A 102 15.75 -10.61 -33.89
C TYR A 102 14.75 -9.89 -33.00
N LYS A 103 13.78 -10.66 -32.44
CA LYS A 103 12.69 -10.10 -31.65
C LYS A 103 12.69 -10.75 -30.28
N ASP A 104 12.32 -9.96 -29.28
CA ASP A 104 12.05 -10.45 -27.93
C ASP A 104 10.90 -9.68 -27.28
N THR A 105 10.30 -10.21 -26.23
CA THR A 105 9.17 -9.58 -25.55
C THR A 105 9.26 -9.80 -24.04
N VAL A 106 9.18 -8.71 -23.30
CA VAL A 106 9.10 -8.69 -21.85
C VAL A 106 7.70 -8.26 -21.45
N ILE A 107 7.11 -8.97 -20.47
CA ILE A 107 5.79 -8.69 -19.92
C ILE A 107 5.93 -8.37 -18.44
N VAL A 108 5.37 -7.23 -18.03
CA VAL A 108 5.40 -6.78 -16.63
C VAL A 108 3.98 -6.58 -16.12
N TRP A 109 3.67 -7.17 -14.96
CA TRP A 109 2.41 -6.94 -14.25
C TRP A 109 2.64 -5.97 -13.10
N LEU A 110 1.79 -4.93 -13.06
CA LEU A 110 1.83 -3.87 -12.07
C LEU A 110 0.53 -3.83 -11.29
N GLU A 111 0.63 -3.73 -9.97
CA GLU A 111 -0.49 -3.50 -9.07
C GLU A 111 -0.31 -2.22 -8.27
N PRO A 112 -1.37 -1.43 -8.05
CA PRO A 112 -1.29 -0.31 -7.13
C PRO A 112 -1.12 -0.84 -5.71
N LYS A 113 -0.20 -0.26 -4.96
CA LYS A 113 -0.04 -0.57 -3.55
C LYS A 113 -1.27 -0.08 -2.77
N ASN A 114 -1.76 -0.87 -1.82
CA ASN A 114 -2.89 -0.49 -0.98
C ASN A 114 -2.41 0.26 0.26
N PHE A 115 -3.16 1.29 0.70
CA PHE A 115 -2.81 2.01 1.91
C PHE A 115 -2.81 1.14 3.17
N ALA A 116 -3.64 0.09 3.26
CA ALA A 116 -3.62 -0.85 4.37
C ALA A 116 -2.27 -1.55 4.57
N GLN A 117 -1.40 -1.58 3.55
CA GLN A 117 -0.04 -2.14 3.63
C GLN A 117 0.94 -1.26 4.39
N TYR A 118 0.51 -0.10 4.90
CA TYR A 118 1.30 0.73 5.81
C TYR A 118 0.82 0.54 7.25
N GLY A 119 1.78 0.38 8.16
CA GLY A 119 1.52 0.49 9.59
C GLY A 119 1.19 1.94 9.95
N ASN A 120 2.00 2.86 9.42
CA ASN A 120 1.80 4.29 9.59
C ASN A 120 2.06 5.03 8.28
N PHE A 121 1.14 5.91 7.91
CA PHE A 121 1.27 6.79 6.75
C PHE A 121 0.76 8.19 7.08
N TYR A 122 1.62 9.21 6.95
CA TYR A 122 1.26 10.60 7.22
C TYR A 122 1.72 11.53 6.11
N ASP A 123 0.81 12.40 5.64
CA ASP A 123 1.19 13.47 4.70
C ASP A 123 2.02 14.54 5.40
N LYS A 124 1.75 14.81 6.69
CA LYS A 124 2.48 15.77 7.52
C LYS A 124 2.77 15.24 8.90
N MET A 125 3.99 15.47 9.37
CA MET A 125 4.40 15.20 10.75
C MET A 125 4.13 16.43 11.61
N ALA A 126 3.08 16.39 12.44
CA ALA A 126 2.78 17.43 13.42
C ALA A 126 3.23 17.06 14.84
N ALA A 127 3.77 15.85 15.03
CA ALA A 127 4.33 15.37 16.30
C ALA A 127 5.66 14.67 16.06
N TRP A 128 6.48 14.60 17.11
CA TRP A 128 7.75 13.91 17.12
C TRP A 128 7.55 12.42 17.39
N ALA A 129 8.24 11.55 16.65
CA ALA A 129 8.50 10.18 17.08
C ALA A 129 9.54 10.23 18.18
N ALA A 130 9.26 9.73 19.35
CA ALA A 130 10.07 9.95 20.55
C ALA A 130 10.62 8.64 21.14
N THR A 131 11.59 8.75 22.04
CA THR A 131 12.07 7.61 22.81
C THR A 131 10.91 6.85 23.47
N GLY A 132 10.84 5.55 23.25
CA GLY A 132 9.78 4.67 23.71
C GLY A 132 8.73 4.38 22.64
N ASP A 133 8.67 5.16 21.57
CA ASP A 133 7.82 4.85 20.43
C ASP A 133 8.42 3.70 19.62
N THR A 134 7.58 2.71 19.30
CA THR A 134 7.94 1.59 18.43
C THR A 134 6.90 1.47 17.33
N PHE A 135 7.32 1.72 16.10
CA PHE A 135 6.49 1.62 14.92
C PHE A 135 6.68 0.24 14.27
N SER A 136 5.68 -0.61 14.36
CA SER A 136 5.70 -1.88 13.67
C SER A 136 5.08 -1.76 12.28
N GLY A 137 5.64 -2.51 11.29
CA GLY A 137 5.18 -2.43 9.91
C GLY A 137 5.77 -1.24 9.13
N PRO A 138 5.45 -1.15 7.82
CA PRO A 138 5.96 -0.10 6.96
C PRO A 138 5.51 1.29 7.43
N PHE A 139 6.46 2.24 7.46
CA PHE A 139 6.23 3.64 7.83
C PHE A 139 6.48 4.56 6.64
N HIS A 140 5.59 5.53 6.41
CA HIS A 140 5.79 6.57 5.40
C HIS A 140 5.37 7.94 5.89
N THR A 141 6.13 8.97 5.48
CA THR A 141 5.67 10.36 5.58
C THR A 141 6.10 11.19 4.36
N ASN A 142 5.17 12.00 3.84
CA ASN A 142 5.45 13.01 2.80
C ASN A 142 6.12 14.27 3.37
N ASP A 143 6.50 14.26 4.62
CA ASP A 143 7.17 15.38 5.31
C ASP A 143 8.56 14.99 5.80
N ASN A 144 9.17 15.83 6.62
CA ASN A 144 10.30 15.42 7.44
C ASN A 144 9.83 14.42 8.50
N LEU A 145 10.59 13.34 8.67
CA LEU A 145 10.41 12.43 9.79
C LEU A 145 11.07 13.05 11.03
N LEU A 146 10.26 13.55 11.95
CA LEU A 146 10.73 14.21 13.15
C LEU A 146 11.06 13.18 14.24
N CYS A 147 12.31 13.08 14.66
CA CYS A 147 12.79 12.12 15.67
C CYS A 147 13.38 12.82 16.89
N PHE A 148 12.89 12.46 18.08
CA PHE A 148 13.36 12.91 19.38
C PHE A 148 13.85 11.73 20.21
N GLY A 149 15.14 11.70 20.55
CA GLY A 149 15.77 10.58 21.24
C GLY A 149 15.84 9.32 20.34
N ASP A 150 15.42 8.18 20.85
CA ASP A 150 15.65 6.86 20.27
C ASP A 150 14.34 6.13 19.89
N PRO A 151 13.51 6.65 18.96
CA PRO A 151 12.36 5.91 18.45
C PRO A 151 12.81 4.73 17.58
N VAL A 152 12.03 3.66 17.56
CA VAL A 152 12.35 2.42 16.84
C VAL A 152 11.35 2.19 15.70
N PHE A 153 11.87 2.01 14.48
CA PHE A 153 11.10 1.69 13.28
C PHE A 153 11.46 0.27 12.84
N LEU A 154 10.54 -0.68 13.08
CA LEU A 154 10.78 -2.10 12.77
C LEU A 154 10.57 -2.40 11.28
N GLY A 155 9.62 -1.73 10.63
CA GLY A 155 9.33 -1.89 9.22
C GLY A 155 10.16 -0.96 8.32
N TYR A 156 10.05 -1.19 6.99
CA TYR A 156 10.68 -0.31 6.00
C TYR A 156 10.13 1.11 6.10
N THR A 157 11.02 2.06 6.31
CA THR A 157 10.67 3.46 6.54
C THR A 157 11.01 4.30 5.32
N THR A 158 10.06 5.12 4.88
CA THR A 158 10.25 6.06 3.78
C THR A 158 9.83 7.47 4.17
N THR A 159 10.54 8.47 3.69
CA THR A 159 10.21 9.89 3.89
C THR A 159 10.47 10.69 2.62
N GLN A 160 9.66 11.72 2.38
CA GLN A 160 9.91 12.61 1.24
C GLN A 160 11.05 13.58 1.51
N LYS A 161 11.10 14.19 2.71
CA LYS A 161 12.00 15.30 3.00
C LYS A 161 13.20 14.94 3.88
N GLY A 162 13.31 13.66 4.28
CA GLY A 162 14.39 13.16 5.12
C GLY A 162 14.08 13.16 6.61
N VAL A 163 15.07 12.81 7.42
CA VAL A 163 14.97 12.70 8.88
C VAL A 163 15.47 13.99 9.52
N VAL A 164 14.72 14.53 10.47
CA VAL A 164 15.10 15.67 11.29
C VAL A 164 15.22 15.22 12.74
N LEU A 165 16.41 15.37 13.30
CA LEU A 165 16.71 15.07 14.68
C LEU A 165 16.48 16.33 15.55
N ASN A 166 15.85 16.15 16.72
CA ASN A 166 15.65 17.25 17.66
C ASN A 166 16.97 17.81 18.20
N ASP A 167 17.93 16.93 18.41
CA ASP A 167 19.27 17.27 18.86
C ASP A 167 20.31 16.22 18.41
N ASN A 168 21.58 16.45 18.73
CA ASN A 168 22.69 15.55 18.39
C ASN A 168 22.78 14.29 19.26
N LYS A 169 21.84 14.09 20.20
CA LYS A 169 21.73 12.89 21.05
C LYS A 169 20.58 12.00 20.63
N SER A 170 19.86 12.38 19.60
CA SER A 170 18.77 11.58 19.03
C SER A 170 19.33 10.53 18.08
N HIS A 171 19.03 9.25 18.32
CA HIS A 171 19.54 8.09 17.54
C HIS A 171 18.37 7.16 17.17
N PRO A 172 17.51 7.56 16.21
CA PRO A 172 16.42 6.69 15.75
C PRO A 172 16.96 5.41 15.13
N GLU A 173 16.30 4.29 15.40
CA GLU A 173 16.66 2.98 14.86
C GLU A 173 15.75 2.58 13.70
N PHE A 174 16.33 2.22 12.54
CA PHE A 174 15.61 1.81 11.33
C PHE A 174 15.93 0.36 10.97
N HIS A 175 15.27 -0.60 11.62
CA HIS A 175 15.54 -2.03 11.45
C HIS A 175 15.14 -2.54 10.07
N GLY A 176 14.04 -2.03 9.50
CA GLY A 176 13.58 -2.38 8.15
C GLY A 176 14.26 -1.61 7.02
N GLY A 177 15.19 -0.70 7.36
CA GLY A 177 15.84 0.23 6.41
C GLY A 177 15.09 1.56 6.27
N LEU A 178 15.81 2.55 5.71
CA LEU A 178 15.32 3.92 5.48
C LEU A 178 15.58 4.32 4.04
N GLN A 179 14.58 4.95 3.41
CA GLN A 179 14.72 5.59 2.10
C GLN A 179 14.12 7.00 2.16
N GLU A 180 14.90 7.99 1.73
CA GLU A 180 14.48 9.37 1.62
C GLU A 180 14.13 9.74 0.18
N GLY A 181 13.42 10.85 -0.02
CA GLY A 181 13.03 11.36 -1.33
C GLY A 181 11.81 10.67 -1.95
N VAL A 182 11.06 9.87 -1.18
CA VAL A 182 9.88 9.14 -1.67
C VAL A 182 8.62 9.96 -1.39
N TYR A 183 7.91 10.34 -2.45
CA TYR A 183 6.60 11.00 -2.35
C TYR A 183 5.48 10.05 -2.78
N ILE A 184 4.49 9.86 -1.93
CA ILE A 184 3.29 9.05 -2.20
C ILE A 184 2.06 9.92 -1.94
N PRO A 185 1.32 10.34 -2.97
CA PRO A 185 0.18 11.23 -2.76
C PRO A 185 -0.91 10.55 -1.92
N LEU A 186 -1.34 11.23 -0.86
CA LEU A 186 -2.50 10.84 -0.06
C LEU A 186 -3.76 11.37 -0.76
N GLU A 187 -4.21 10.67 -1.80
CA GLU A 187 -5.41 11.04 -2.53
C GLU A 187 -6.58 10.13 -2.16
N PHE A 188 -7.73 10.77 -1.96
CA PHE A 188 -8.97 10.08 -1.62
C PHE A 188 -9.79 9.82 -2.89
N ASP A 189 -9.46 8.74 -3.59
CA ASP A 189 -10.30 8.26 -4.69
C ASP A 189 -11.34 7.27 -4.16
N THR A 190 -12.57 7.75 -4.03
CA THR A 190 -13.70 6.95 -3.58
C THR A 190 -14.42 6.21 -4.70
N SER A 191 -14.00 6.36 -5.95
CA SER A 191 -14.74 5.85 -7.11
C SER A 191 -15.00 4.34 -7.03
N MET A 192 -14.00 3.57 -6.66
CA MET A 192 -14.10 2.11 -6.54
C MET A 192 -14.99 1.66 -5.38
N ILE A 193 -14.76 2.20 -4.17
CA ILE A 193 -15.52 1.81 -2.99
C ILE A 193 -16.98 2.28 -3.10
N MET A 194 -17.21 3.44 -3.73
CA MET A 194 -18.56 3.93 -4.01
C MET A 194 -19.29 3.10 -5.07
N ALA A 195 -18.59 2.65 -6.12
CA ALA A 195 -19.16 1.72 -7.08
C ALA A 195 -19.54 0.39 -6.40
N ALA A 196 -18.66 -0.13 -5.55
CA ALA A 196 -18.92 -1.33 -4.76
C ALA A 196 -20.12 -1.14 -3.81
N ALA A 197 -20.20 -0.02 -3.09
CA ALA A 197 -21.33 0.29 -2.21
C ALA A 197 -22.67 0.29 -2.96
N ARG A 198 -22.68 0.73 -4.23
CA ARG A 198 -23.90 0.77 -5.07
C ARG A 198 -24.29 -0.59 -5.67
N THR A 199 -23.34 -1.48 -5.90
CA THR A 199 -23.60 -2.75 -6.61
C THR A 199 -23.80 -3.95 -5.69
N GLY A 200 -23.38 -3.89 -4.43
CA GLY A 200 -23.49 -5.02 -3.50
C GLY A 200 -23.15 -4.64 -2.08
N GLY A 201 -23.09 -3.35 -1.78
CA GLY A 201 -22.90 -2.81 -0.42
C GLY A 201 -24.18 -2.20 0.14
N ARG A 202 -24.04 -1.59 1.31
CA ARG A 202 -25.11 -0.83 1.96
C ARG A 202 -24.80 0.65 1.95
N ILE A 203 -25.75 1.48 1.50
CA ILE A 203 -25.65 2.94 1.58
C ILE A 203 -26.70 3.48 2.53
N PHE A 204 -26.24 4.23 3.54
CA PHE A 204 -27.09 5.07 4.40
C PHE A 204 -27.01 6.51 3.89
N LYS A 205 -28.15 7.12 3.64
CA LYS A 205 -28.24 8.52 3.20
C LYS A 205 -29.60 9.11 3.56
N ASP A 206 -29.63 10.41 3.71
CA ASP A 206 -30.90 11.16 3.74
C ASP A 206 -31.58 11.12 2.38
N SER A 207 -32.88 10.82 2.34
CA SER A 207 -33.67 10.73 1.10
C SER A 207 -33.69 12.04 0.32
N SER A 208 -33.61 13.17 0.99
CA SER A 208 -33.55 14.49 0.37
C SER A 208 -32.14 14.91 -0.07
N ASN A 209 -31.10 14.18 0.34
CA ASN A 209 -29.68 14.52 0.17
C ASN A 209 -29.28 15.92 0.73
N LYS A 210 -29.99 16.42 1.73
CA LYS A 210 -29.77 17.76 2.30
C LYS A 210 -29.27 17.72 3.74
N LYS A 211 -29.71 16.72 4.51
CA LYS A 211 -29.41 16.63 5.94
C LYS A 211 -28.24 15.69 6.19
N ILE A 212 -27.53 15.91 7.30
CA ILE A 212 -26.55 14.96 7.83
C ILE A 212 -27.30 13.75 8.38
N ILE A 213 -26.76 12.56 8.09
CA ILE A 213 -27.23 11.30 8.67
C ILE A 213 -26.17 10.76 9.62
N ASP A 214 -26.56 10.44 10.84
CA ASP A 214 -25.72 9.76 11.81
C ASP A 214 -26.17 8.30 11.89
N VAL A 215 -25.21 7.37 11.88
CA VAL A 215 -25.48 5.92 11.91
C VAL A 215 -24.67 5.28 13.03
N LYS A 216 -25.33 4.59 13.95
CA LYS A 216 -24.69 3.69 14.90
C LYS A 216 -24.51 2.33 14.25
N LEU A 217 -23.33 1.75 14.38
CA LEU A 217 -22.98 0.41 13.90
C LEU A 217 -22.36 -0.37 15.06
N ASP A 218 -23.12 -1.31 15.62
CA ASP A 218 -22.67 -2.24 16.64
C ASP A 218 -22.36 -3.57 15.93
N LEU A 219 -21.07 -3.93 15.81
CA LEU A 219 -20.62 -5.16 15.21
C LEU A 219 -20.81 -6.33 16.18
N ASN A 220 -21.40 -7.42 15.72
CA ASN A 220 -21.69 -8.59 16.54
C ASN A 220 -20.81 -9.78 16.13
N ASN A 221 -20.37 -10.56 17.11
CA ASN A 221 -19.47 -11.71 16.90
C ASN A 221 -20.07 -12.87 16.08
N ASP A 222 -21.38 -12.82 15.80
CA ASP A 222 -22.09 -13.77 14.95
C ASP A 222 -22.12 -13.36 13.46
N GLY A 223 -21.41 -12.28 13.08
CA GLY A 223 -21.38 -11.76 11.72
C GLY A 223 -22.56 -10.87 11.36
N SER A 224 -23.38 -10.49 12.32
CA SER A 224 -24.44 -9.49 12.15
C SER A 224 -23.99 -8.09 12.55
N ILE A 225 -24.76 -7.09 12.16
CA ILE A 225 -24.60 -5.68 12.59
C ILE A 225 -25.95 -5.20 13.11
N THR A 226 -25.94 -4.64 14.31
CA THR A 226 -27.07 -3.90 14.86
C THR A 226 -26.88 -2.41 14.57
N TYR A 227 -27.85 -1.80 13.89
CA TYR A 227 -27.72 -0.40 13.48
C TYR A 227 -28.98 0.41 13.80
N SER A 228 -28.76 1.71 14.02
CA SER A 228 -29.81 2.73 14.11
C SER A 228 -29.32 4.00 13.40
N GLN A 229 -30.26 4.84 12.98
CA GLN A 229 -29.93 6.07 12.24
C GLN A 229 -30.71 7.26 12.79
N SER A 230 -30.10 8.43 12.70
CA SER A 230 -30.67 9.74 12.97
C SER A 230 -30.47 10.65 11.76
N VAL A 231 -31.46 11.40 11.33
CA VAL A 231 -31.38 12.30 10.18
C VAL A 231 -31.62 13.74 10.63
N GLY A 232 -30.60 14.59 10.48
CA GLY A 232 -30.69 16.01 10.84
C GLY A 232 -30.92 16.25 12.32
N GLY A 233 -30.37 15.42 13.19
CA GLY A 233 -30.52 15.50 14.64
C GLY A 233 -31.86 15.00 15.20
N ALA A 234 -32.66 14.31 14.39
CA ALA A 234 -33.88 13.65 14.85
C ALA A 234 -33.57 12.52 15.86
N PRO A 235 -34.53 12.07 16.68
CA PRO A 235 -34.35 10.89 17.52
C PRO A 235 -33.86 9.68 16.71
N TRP A 236 -33.05 8.83 17.34
CA TRP A 236 -32.56 7.61 16.75
C TRP A 236 -33.71 6.66 16.38
N SER A 237 -33.64 6.06 15.22
CA SER A 237 -34.56 4.99 14.84
C SER A 237 -34.47 3.80 15.79
N ALA A 238 -35.51 2.95 15.83
CA ALA A 238 -35.40 1.65 16.49
C ALA A 238 -34.22 0.85 15.89
N PRO A 239 -33.44 0.15 16.72
CA PRO A 239 -32.35 -0.70 16.25
C PRO A 239 -32.85 -1.81 15.32
N LYS A 240 -32.07 -2.13 14.31
CA LYS A 240 -32.26 -3.27 13.39
C LYS A 240 -30.99 -4.10 13.35
N THR A 241 -31.14 -5.42 13.32
CA THR A 241 -30.01 -6.36 13.20
C THR A 241 -30.12 -7.10 11.89
N GLU A 242 -29.06 -7.08 11.10
CA GLU A 242 -28.97 -7.78 9.80
C GLU A 242 -27.60 -8.46 9.69
N GLN A 243 -27.53 -9.61 8.98
CA GLN A 243 -26.26 -10.28 8.68
C GLN A 243 -25.46 -9.44 7.70
N ILE A 244 -24.13 -9.36 7.88
CA ILE A 244 -23.22 -8.66 6.94
C ILE A 244 -23.37 -9.24 5.51
N ALA A 245 -23.49 -10.55 5.42
CA ALA A 245 -23.63 -11.25 4.14
C ALA A 245 -24.91 -10.85 3.36
N ASP A 246 -25.97 -10.45 4.06
CA ASP A 246 -27.24 -10.02 3.44
C ASP A 246 -27.23 -8.50 3.21
N MET A 247 -26.78 -7.73 4.21
CA MET A 247 -26.77 -6.27 4.20
C MET A 247 -25.76 -5.68 3.23
N ALA A 248 -24.55 -6.28 3.19
CA ALA A 248 -23.41 -5.82 2.43
C ALA A 248 -22.57 -7.02 1.93
N PRO A 249 -23.09 -7.84 0.98
CA PRO A 249 -22.45 -9.09 0.55
C PRO A 249 -21.04 -8.90 -0.03
N ASN A 250 -20.69 -7.70 -0.50
CA ASN A 250 -19.34 -7.37 -0.94
C ASN A 250 -18.47 -6.73 0.16
N GLY A 251 -18.96 -6.64 1.40
CA GLY A 251 -18.25 -6.11 2.56
C GLY A 251 -18.09 -4.59 2.56
N VAL A 252 -19.00 -3.82 1.96
CA VAL A 252 -18.91 -2.34 1.96
C VAL A 252 -20.16 -1.71 2.58
N ILE A 253 -19.95 -0.87 3.60
CA ILE A 253 -20.97 0.03 4.15
C ILE A 253 -20.54 1.47 3.92
N CYS A 254 -21.41 2.28 3.35
CA CYS A 254 -21.17 3.69 3.09
C CYS A 254 -22.24 4.56 3.75
N VAL A 255 -21.82 5.63 4.42
CA VAL A 255 -22.70 6.69 4.95
C VAL A 255 -22.43 7.96 4.15
N GLU A 256 -23.36 8.31 3.26
CA GLU A 256 -23.25 9.50 2.43
C GLU A 256 -23.72 10.75 3.21
N ARG A 257 -22.90 11.79 3.26
CA ARG A 257 -23.15 13.04 3.99
C ARG A 257 -23.48 12.75 5.46
N GLY A 258 -22.64 11.97 6.13
CA GLY A 258 -22.97 11.58 7.49
C GLY A 258 -21.80 11.06 8.28
N ASN A 259 -22.12 10.63 9.50
CA ASN A 259 -21.16 10.14 10.47
C ASN A 259 -21.51 8.73 10.91
N VAL A 260 -20.49 8.00 11.38
CA VAL A 260 -20.62 6.65 11.90
C VAL A 260 -20.20 6.63 13.36
N TYR A 261 -20.96 5.96 14.21
CA TYR A 261 -20.64 5.65 15.60
C TYR A 261 -20.40 4.14 15.68
N LEU A 262 -19.15 3.73 15.79
CA LEU A 262 -18.69 2.36 15.60
C LEU A 262 -18.20 1.73 16.90
N LYS A 263 -18.60 0.49 17.13
CA LYS A 263 -18.06 -0.38 18.19
C LYS A 263 -18.34 -1.86 17.88
N GLY A 264 -17.75 -2.75 18.69
CA GLY A 264 -18.13 -4.16 18.76
C GLY A 264 -17.12 -5.12 18.14
N ILE A 265 -17.57 -6.33 17.85
CA ILE A 265 -16.72 -7.46 17.43
C ILE A 265 -17.06 -7.86 16.01
N LEU A 266 -16.14 -7.64 15.08
CA LEU A 266 -16.32 -8.02 13.68
C LEU A 266 -16.02 -9.51 13.48
N ASN A 267 -17.00 -10.23 12.90
CA ASN A 267 -16.79 -11.56 12.33
C ASN A 267 -17.01 -11.47 10.82
N GLY A 268 -15.91 -11.43 10.07
CA GLY A 268 -15.91 -11.31 8.62
C GLY A 268 -15.02 -10.17 8.09
N ARG A 269 -15.31 -9.73 6.86
CA ARG A 269 -14.53 -8.70 6.17
C ARG A 269 -15.41 -7.51 5.83
N LEU A 270 -15.01 -6.31 6.28
CA LEU A 270 -15.82 -5.11 6.12
C LEU A 270 -14.96 -3.87 5.89
N SER A 271 -15.45 -2.96 5.04
CA SER A 271 -14.98 -1.57 4.95
C SER A 271 -16.15 -0.64 5.21
N ILE A 272 -15.95 0.30 6.14
CA ILE A 272 -16.93 1.31 6.54
C ILE A 272 -16.44 2.66 6.07
N LEU A 273 -17.24 3.34 5.26
CA LEU A 273 -16.93 4.62 4.64
C LEU A 273 -17.89 5.70 5.13
N ALA A 274 -17.37 6.78 5.71
CA ALA A 274 -18.12 8.00 6.01
C ALA A 274 -17.71 9.13 5.05
N LEU A 275 -18.69 9.68 4.31
CA LEU A 275 -18.48 10.74 3.33
C LEU A 275 -19.00 12.08 3.82
N LYS A 276 -18.17 13.11 3.65
CA LYS A 276 -18.50 14.52 3.96
C LYS A 276 -19.42 15.15 2.91
N MET A 277 -19.24 14.75 1.66
CA MET A 277 -20.01 15.31 0.52
C MET A 277 -20.07 16.84 0.55
N LYS A 278 -18.94 17.51 0.84
CA LYS A 278 -18.79 18.97 0.99
C LYS A 278 -19.66 19.58 2.12
N THR A 279 -20.07 18.81 3.11
CA THR A 279 -20.88 19.24 4.25
C THR A 279 -20.04 19.27 5.51
N ASN A 280 -19.92 20.43 6.17
CA ASN A 280 -19.21 20.54 7.43
C ASN A 280 -19.92 19.71 8.52
N GLY A 281 -19.14 19.03 9.36
CA GLY A 281 -19.65 18.16 10.41
C GLY A 281 -20.13 16.79 9.93
N ALA A 282 -19.79 16.40 8.70
CA ALA A 282 -20.02 15.06 8.17
C ALA A 282 -18.71 14.44 7.69
N GLY A 283 -18.69 13.13 7.48
CA GLY A 283 -17.52 12.37 7.05
C GLY A 283 -16.64 11.90 8.20
N ILE A 284 -17.18 11.86 9.41
CA ILE A 284 -16.48 11.48 10.64
C ILE A 284 -16.86 10.04 11.03
N ILE A 285 -15.88 9.28 11.49
CA ILE A 285 -16.13 7.98 12.13
C ILE A 285 -15.71 8.09 13.60
N HIS A 286 -16.69 7.94 14.50
CA HIS A 286 -16.49 7.90 15.92
C HIS A 286 -16.27 6.45 16.37
N ILE A 287 -15.14 6.18 17.02
CA ILE A 287 -14.91 4.93 17.75
C ILE A 287 -15.40 5.16 19.18
N VAL A 288 -16.55 4.61 19.48
CA VAL A 288 -17.25 4.87 20.75
C VAL A 288 -16.97 3.83 21.82
N ASP A 289 -16.44 2.67 21.42
CA ASP A 289 -16.01 1.57 22.28
C ASP A 289 -15.06 0.65 21.51
N ASP A 290 -14.63 -0.46 22.12
CA ASP A 290 -13.78 -1.45 21.49
C ASP A 290 -14.29 -1.86 20.11
N VAL A 291 -13.34 -1.95 19.17
CA VAL A 291 -13.57 -2.44 17.81
C VAL A 291 -12.56 -3.55 17.54
N THR A 292 -12.99 -4.79 17.67
CA THR A 292 -12.08 -5.94 17.60
C THR A 292 -12.53 -6.98 16.58
N TYR A 293 -11.63 -7.89 16.23
CA TYR A 293 -11.97 -9.06 15.44
C TYR A 293 -12.47 -10.20 16.32
N ASN A 294 -13.44 -10.96 15.83
CA ASN A 294 -13.92 -12.18 16.50
C ASN A 294 -12.77 -13.18 16.64
N THR A 295 -11.93 -13.30 15.62
CA THR A 295 -10.75 -14.14 15.65
C THR A 295 -9.49 -13.27 15.60
N ASN A 296 -8.85 -13.07 16.74
CA ASN A 296 -7.67 -12.23 16.84
C ASN A 296 -6.48 -12.84 16.08
N PRO A 297 -5.95 -12.20 15.04
CA PRO A 297 -4.90 -12.76 14.19
C PRO A 297 -3.55 -12.93 14.89
N LEU A 298 -3.31 -12.25 16.00
CA LEU A 298 -2.10 -12.46 16.81
C LEU A 298 -2.15 -13.79 17.59
N LYS A 299 -3.36 -14.34 17.79
CA LYS A 299 -3.58 -15.64 18.46
C LYS A 299 -3.85 -16.75 17.46
N ASP A 300 -4.54 -16.42 16.37
CA ASP A 300 -4.88 -17.35 15.29
C ASP A 300 -4.56 -16.72 13.92
N PRO A 301 -3.42 -17.10 13.30
CA PRO A 301 -3.00 -16.55 12.01
C PRO A 301 -3.89 -16.96 10.84
N THR A 302 -4.85 -17.88 11.04
CA THR A 302 -5.82 -18.28 10.02
C THR A 302 -7.03 -17.35 9.95
N SER A 303 -7.14 -16.39 10.88
CA SER A 303 -8.20 -15.39 10.90
C SER A 303 -8.33 -14.67 9.55
N THR A 304 -9.55 -14.57 9.07
CA THR A 304 -9.89 -13.82 7.85
C THR A 304 -10.61 -12.49 8.17
N ASP A 305 -10.86 -12.21 9.45
CA ASP A 305 -11.53 -10.98 9.87
C ASP A 305 -10.68 -9.76 9.52
N MET A 306 -11.28 -8.78 8.84
CA MET A 306 -10.61 -7.58 8.38
C MET A 306 -11.52 -6.37 8.37
N LEU A 307 -11.09 -5.29 8.98
CA LEU A 307 -11.84 -4.03 9.02
C LEU A 307 -11.04 -2.90 8.38
N GLY A 308 -11.70 -2.19 7.46
CA GLY A 308 -11.29 -0.89 6.96
C GLY A 308 -12.20 0.21 7.52
N ILE A 309 -11.62 1.19 8.18
CA ILE A 309 -12.30 2.40 8.66
C ILE A 309 -11.84 3.55 7.79
N ILE A 310 -12.77 4.15 7.02
CA ILE A 310 -12.43 5.14 5.99
C ILE A 310 -13.26 6.40 6.21
N ALA A 311 -12.61 7.48 6.62
CA ALA A 311 -13.25 8.77 6.88
C ALA A 311 -12.81 9.83 5.87
N GLU A 312 -13.75 10.53 5.22
CA GLU A 312 -13.44 11.68 4.36
C GLU A 312 -12.98 12.89 5.18
N ASP A 313 -13.39 13.01 6.45
CA ASP A 313 -12.89 14.05 7.37
C ASP A 313 -11.82 13.45 8.31
N TYR A 314 -12.21 12.94 9.47
CA TYR A 314 -11.29 12.34 10.44
C TYR A 314 -11.93 11.17 11.18
N VAL A 315 -11.10 10.39 11.87
CA VAL A 315 -11.55 9.38 12.81
C VAL A 315 -11.39 9.92 14.21
N GLN A 316 -12.47 9.91 15.00
CA GLN A 316 -12.50 10.39 16.37
C GLN A 316 -12.65 9.21 17.33
N VAL A 317 -11.81 9.17 18.34
CA VAL A 317 -12.04 8.29 19.50
C VAL A 317 -12.77 9.10 20.56
N ASP A 318 -13.98 8.67 20.90
CA ASP A 318 -14.76 9.31 21.96
C ASP A 318 -14.14 8.89 23.31
N TYR A 319 -13.53 9.85 24.01
CA TYR A 319 -12.84 9.60 25.26
C TYR A 319 -13.83 9.39 26.40
N ASP A 320 -13.87 8.18 26.97
CA ASP A 320 -14.70 7.83 28.11
C ASP A 320 -13.83 7.27 29.25
N PRO A 321 -13.63 8.04 30.35
CA PRO A 321 -12.88 7.54 31.51
C PRO A 321 -13.48 6.32 32.19
N ALA A 322 -14.78 6.08 32.06
CA ALA A 322 -15.45 4.92 32.64
C ALA A 322 -15.14 3.62 31.88
N ARG A 323 -14.79 3.74 30.59
CA ARG A 323 -14.40 2.59 29.76
C ARG A 323 -13.01 2.05 30.13
N GLY A 324 -12.02 2.96 30.34
CA GLY A 324 -10.64 2.58 30.56
C GLY A 324 -9.84 2.42 29.24
N ASP A 325 -9.09 1.33 29.14
CA ASP A 325 -8.32 1.01 27.93
C ASP A 325 -9.24 0.73 26.74
N LEU A 326 -8.71 0.92 25.52
CA LEU A 326 -9.43 0.77 24.27
C LEU A 326 -8.67 -0.15 23.31
N ASP A 327 -9.35 -1.14 22.74
CA ASP A 327 -8.83 -2.02 21.71
C ASP A 327 -9.40 -1.66 20.33
N VAL A 328 -8.52 -1.36 19.36
CA VAL A 328 -8.89 -1.08 17.97
C VAL A 328 -8.15 -2.01 17.02
N GLN A 329 -8.89 -2.81 16.26
CA GLN A 329 -8.32 -3.73 15.26
C GLN A 329 -8.88 -3.38 13.88
N ALA A 330 -8.14 -2.59 13.12
CA ALA A 330 -8.54 -2.10 11.81
C ALA A 330 -7.36 -1.45 11.06
N SER A 331 -7.49 -1.33 9.73
CA SER A 331 -6.77 -0.31 8.98
C SER A 331 -7.61 0.97 8.92
N VAL A 332 -7.08 2.06 9.44
CA VAL A 332 -7.76 3.35 9.56
C VAL A 332 -7.22 4.30 8.51
N TYR A 333 -8.11 4.82 7.65
CA TYR A 333 -7.79 5.83 6.64
C TYR A 333 -8.59 7.11 6.90
N SER A 334 -7.90 8.22 7.05
CA SER A 334 -8.49 9.54 7.24
C SER A 334 -7.93 10.53 6.22
N GLN A 335 -8.81 11.11 5.39
CA GLN A 335 -8.42 12.11 4.39
C GLN A 335 -8.10 13.47 5.00
N GLY A 336 -8.78 13.82 6.09
CA GLY A 336 -8.54 15.05 6.83
C GLY A 336 -7.40 14.88 7.85
N ASP A 337 -7.66 15.09 9.11
CA ASP A 337 -6.70 14.82 10.17
C ASP A 337 -6.58 13.30 10.41
N GLY A 338 -5.63 12.84 11.20
CA GLY A 338 -5.49 11.42 11.53
C GLY A 338 -6.53 10.93 12.52
N ILE A 339 -6.10 10.24 13.58
CA ILE A 339 -6.96 9.87 14.71
C ILE A 339 -6.95 11.03 15.71
N LEU A 340 -8.13 11.53 16.05
CA LEU A 340 -8.37 12.56 17.05
C LEU A 340 -8.95 11.93 18.32
N ILE A 341 -8.42 12.27 19.48
CA ILE A 341 -9.02 11.88 20.78
C ILE A 341 -9.82 13.08 21.30
N GLU A 342 -11.12 12.89 21.50
CA GLU A 342 -11.98 14.00 21.89
C GLU A 342 -11.76 14.42 23.34
N ASN A 343 -11.53 15.71 23.58
CA ASN A 343 -11.58 16.36 24.90
C ASN A 343 -10.79 15.67 26.03
N TYR A 344 -9.78 14.85 25.71
CA TYR A 344 -9.02 14.08 26.69
C TYR A 344 -8.33 14.98 27.74
N GLN A 345 -7.99 16.22 27.37
CA GLN A 345 -7.36 17.18 28.32
C GLN A 345 -8.24 17.54 29.51
N LYS A 346 -9.54 17.30 29.43
CA LYS A 346 -10.47 17.57 30.52
C LYS A 346 -10.41 16.53 31.64
N TYR A 347 -9.75 15.40 31.42
CA TYR A 347 -9.77 14.26 32.34
C TYR A 347 -8.32 13.94 32.77
N PRO A 348 -8.00 13.96 34.08
CA PRO A 348 -6.65 13.72 34.58
C PRO A 348 -6.31 12.23 34.68
N THR A 349 -6.64 11.45 33.65
CA THR A 349 -6.39 10.02 33.62
C THR A 349 -5.94 9.61 32.23
N ALA A 350 -4.87 8.81 32.15
CA ALA A 350 -4.39 8.23 30.92
C ALA A 350 -4.69 6.74 30.87
N TYR A 351 -5.06 6.26 29.68
CA TYR A 351 -5.33 4.86 29.39
C TYR A 351 -4.47 4.37 28.22
N LEU A 352 -4.52 3.08 27.93
CA LEU A 352 -3.88 2.50 26.75
C LEU A 352 -4.89 2.36 25.62
N MET A 353 -4.46 2.67 24.42
CA MET A 353 -5.14 2.28 23.19
C MET A 353 -4.29 1.25 22.46
N ASN A 354 -4.76 0.01 22.41
CA ASN A 354 -4.10 -1.06 21.67
C ASN A 354 -4.59 -1.05 20.23
N LEU A 355 -3.76 -0.63 19.31
CA LEU A 355 -4.08 -0.61 17.89
C LEU A 355 -3.41 -1.80 17.18
N LEU A 356 -4.21 -2.67 16.58
CA LEU A 356 -3.74 -3.71 15.66
C LEU A 356 -4.18 -3.36 14.24
N GLY A 357 -3.23 -2.99 13.37
CA GLY A 357 -3.54 -2.60 11.99
C GLY A 357 -2.65 -1.48 11.48
N GLY A 358 -3.25 -0.45 10.88
CA GLY A 358 -2.53 0.69 10.35
C GLY A 358 -3.28 2.00 10.54
N ILE A 359 -2.51 3.10 10.58
CA ILE A 359 -3.04 4.47 10.60
C ILE A 359 -2.55 5.20 9.37
N ILE A 360 -3.48 5.62 8.55
CA ILE A 360 -3.24 6.44 7.37
C ILE A 360 -3.98 7.76 7.55
N GLY A 361 -3.26 8.87 7.61
CA GLY A 361 -3.89 10.17 7.84
C GLY A 361 -3.08 11.32 7.26
N LYS A 362 -3.74 12.46 7.12
CA LYS A 362 -3.08 13.67 6.65
C LYS A 362 -2.06 14.19 7.65
N ARG A 363 -2.37 14.09 8.95
CA ARG A 363 -1.49 14.55 10.02
C ARG A 363 -1.45 13.52 11.15
N VAL A 364 -0.29 13.36 11.75
CA VAL A 364 -0.20 12.72 13.07
C VAL A 364 -0.64 13.73 14.13
N LEU A 365 -1.54 13.32 15.04
CA LEU A 365 -2.05 14.15 16.11
C LEU A 365 -1.64 13.55 17.47
N PRO A 366 -1.42 14.40 18.50
CA PRO A 366 -1.20 13.92 19.85
C PRO A 366 -2.46 13.19 20.36
N THR A 367 -2.27 12.05 20.98
CA THR A 367 -3.34 11.25 21.59
C THR A 367 -3.34 11.29 23.10
N ALA A 368 -2.26 11.79 23.72
CA ALA A 368 -2.06 11.94 25.14
C ALA A 368 -1.15 13.12 25.45
N GLU A 369 -1.19 13.61 26.68
CA GLU A 369 -0.18 14.51 27.23
C GLU A 369 0.75 13.74 28.17
N TYR A 370 2.00 14.17 28.22
CA TYR A 370 3.06 13.52 28.98
C TYR A 370 3.81 14.52 29.86
N TYR A 371 4.26 14.08 31.03
CA TYR A 371 5.24 14.82 31.82
C TYR A 371 6.50 13.99 32.05
N TRP A 372 7.61 14.64 32.28
CA TRP A 372 8.88 14.01 32.61
C TRP A 372 8.99 13.75 34.12
N ASP A 373 9.08 12.48 34.55
CA ASP A 373 9.17 12.11 35.97
C ASP A 373 10.60 12.09 36.53
N GLY A 374 11.57 12.52 35.74
CA GLY A 374 12.99 12.45 36.03
C GLY A 374 13.70 11.23 35.43
N LYS A 375 12.96 10.27 34.91
CA LYS A 375 13.50 9.03 34.28
C LYS A 375 12.86 8.74 32.92
N LYS A 376 11.57 8.99 32.78
CA LYS A 376 10.79 8.70 31.57
C LYS A 376 9.62 9.68 31.42
N TYR A 377 9.07 9.73 30.21
CA TYR A 377 7.80 10.39 29.96
C TYR A 377 6.64 9.52 30.43
N VAL A 378 5.75 10.07 31.26
CA VAL A 378 4.60 9.40 31.82
C VAL A 378 3.32 10.08 31.30
N PRO A 379 2.37 9.36 30.70
CA PRO A 379 1.13 9.95 30.24
C PRO A 379 0.27 10.43 31.41
N THR A 380 -0.33 11.62 31.28
CA THR A 380 -1.20 12.22 32.29
C THR A 380 -2.67 12.10 31.97
N ASN A 381 -3.00 12.14 30.70
CA ASN A 381 -4.38 12.07 30.19
C ASN A 381 -4.39 11.55 28.75
N GLY A 382 -5.55 11.21 28.22
CA GLY A 382 -5.72 10.68 26.89
C GLY A 382 -5.33 9.20 26.75
N TYR A 383 -4.96 8.81 25.54
CA TYR A 383 -4.53 7.46 25.20
C TYR A 383 -3.07 7.43 24.80
N SER A 384 -2.25 6.76 25.61
CA SER A 384 -0.94 6.28 25.17
C SER A 384 -1.18 5.03 24.32
N TYR A 385 -0.76 5.00 23.05
CA TYR A 385 -1.09 3.89 22.21
C TYR A 385 0.06 2.92 21.96
N VAL A 386 -0.28 1.63 21.95
CA VAL A 386 0.59 0.54 21.56
C VAL A 386 0.18 0.09 20.17
N HIS A 387 1.03 0.34 19.20
CA HIS A 387 0.75 0.00 17.80
C HIS A 387 1.41 -1.33 17.42
N LYS A 388 0.60 -2.23 16.86
CA LYS A 388 1.04 -3.44 16.19
C LYS A 388 0.48 -3.48 14.79
N TYR A 389 1.35 -3.66 13.81
CA TYR A 389 0.93 -3.83 12.42
C TYR A 389 0.31 -5.23 12.22
N ASP A 390 -0.77 -5.29 11.47
CA ASP A 390 -1.36 -6.55 11.05
C ASP A 390 -0.66 -7.05 9.78
N GLU A 391 0.27 -7.99 9.93
CA GLU A 391 1.09 -8.54 8.84
C GLU A 391 0.25 -9.18 7.71
N ARG A 392 -1.01 -9.51 7.96
CA ARG A 392 -1.92 -10.05 6.94
C ARG A 392 -2.19 -9.04 5.84
N PHE A 393 -2.11 -7.72 6.14
CA PHE A 393 -2.30 -6.66 5.13
C PHE A 393 -1.25 -6.65 4.02
N ASN A 394 -0.15 -7.37 4.17
CA ASN A 394 0.81 -7.60 3.08
C ASN A 394 0.23 -8.52 1.98
N LYS A 395 -0.75 -9.38 2.31
CA LYS A 395 -1.34 -10.39 1.43
C LYS A 395 -2.81 -10.15 1.14
N MET A 396 -3.54 -9.65 2.13
CA MET A 396 -4.98 -9.40 2.09
C MET A 396 -5.25 -8.02 2.63
N VAL A 397 -6.25 -7.33 2.09
CA VAL A 397 -6.65 -6.00 2.55
C VAL A 397 -8.16 -5.97 2.80
N PRO A 398 -8.67 -5.04 3.63
CA PRO A 398 -10.10 -4.84 3.76
C PRO A 398 -10.77 -4.60 2.39
N PRO A 399 -12.03 -4.98 2.21
CA PRO A 399 -12.72 -4.86 0.92
C PRO A 399 -12.66 -3.42 0.38
N PHE A 400 -12.21 -3.25 -0.85
CA PHE A 400 -12.15 -1.97 -1.56
C PHE A 400 -11.45 -0.83 -0.79
N PHE A 401 -10.52 -1.16 0.11
CA PHE A 401 -9.76 -0.17 0.86
C PHE A 401 -8.95 0.73 -0.09
N PRO A 402 -8.74 2.02 0.23
CA PRO A 402 -8.08 2.97 -0.66
C PRO A 402 -6.72 2.50 -1.20
N LEU A 403 -6.52 2.73 -2.49
CA LEU A 403 -5.27 2.41 -3.18
C LEU A 403 -4.37 3.65 -3.25
N THR A 404 -3.08 3.42 -3.13
CA THR A 404 -2.11 4.43 -3.51
C THR A 404 -2.07 4.54 -5.04
N LYS A 405 -1.57 5.64 -5.56
CA LYS A 405 -1.21 5.74 -6.98
C LYS A 405 0.17 5.13 -7.27
N PHE A 406 0.77 4.48 -6.31
CA PHE A 406 2.09 3.88 -6.41
C PHE A 406 1.96 2.42 -6.84
N TYR A 407 2.49 2.11 -8.03
CA TYR A 407 2.47 0.75 -8.56
C TYR A 407 3.71 -0.03 -8.11
N ARG A 408 3.52 -1.32 -7.83
CA ARG A 408 4.60 -2.29 -7.62
C ARG A 408 4.60 -3.31 -8.76
N ILE A 409 5.77 -3.81 -9.08
CA ILE A 409 5.91 -4.96 -9.99
C ILE A 409 5.55 -6.21 -9.19
N VAL A 410 4.55 -6.96 -9.67
CA VAL A 410 4.10 -8.21 -9.03
C VAL A 410 4.55 -9.45 -9.81
N ALA A 411 4.79 -9.29 -11.11
CA ALA A 411 5.36 -10.33 -11.94
C ALA A 411 6.15 -9.73 -13.09
N TRP A 412 7.22 -10.42 -13.47
CA TRP A 412 8.07 -10.10 -14.60
C TRP A 412 8.30 -11.38 -15.39
N GLN A 413 7.99 -11.37 -16.66
CA GLN A 413 8.14 -12.51 -17.55
C GLN A 413 8.99 -12.09 -18.76
N GLU A 414 9.99 -12.89 -19.03
CA GLU A 414 10.92 -12.79 -20.15
C GLU A 414 10.75 -13.96 -21.12
#